data_1869b72c6e0d3305e682e0611c5b59b4
#
_entry.id   1869b72c6e0d3305e682e0611c5b59b4
#
_cell.length_a   1.000
_cell.length_b   1.000
_cell.length_c   1.000
_cell.angle_alpha   90.00
_cell.angle_beta   90.00
_cell.angle_gamma   90.00
#
_symmetry.space_group_name_H-M   'P 1'
#
loop_
_entity.id
_entity.type
_entity.pdbx_description
1 polymer ?
#
loop_
_entity_poly.entity_id
_entity_poly.type
_entity_poly.pdbx_seq_one_letter_code
_entity_poly.pdbx_strand_id
1 'polypeptide(L)'
;MSDPNFFLSRLNGEPHALAFGGQSTPWPVALADLTNDPALEATLRGHVAAANTMLAPVAADLLATTGRAVDLFGFKPNPARLGAAAAATVSVEGIALTQLGALIDAAGLGLDVANTAPVAVLGHSQGVLGAHMVNVIRKAGSIEAAGQQIDEILAIAELIGVAGTRKARELALTAQHAGATPMLSVRGATKRQVEVLASRVPNPRGPISIAVTNSSNNHVLSGYPEDLAAFEVEAGKEHKRQQTLRDEKVRGGAVFGPVLEYLEVTLPFHSPLMADAVEQAVAWAHACGFKETRTRELAAEVLLNHVDWAARVKAMLESCDPSKLWIVDFGPGNTLGKLIGNLIQGTGVGVVEAATMAERSALSTMEDEPVRTQNWKTFAPKVLHTPAGDKIRTKFTDLTGKPPVLLPGMTPTTVDPEIVAAAANAGYWAGLPYVGFKPGTVAQIRQVVAIAKAVAPTTILMQVEGGSAGGHHSWESLDDLLTSTYAEVRACSNLVLVAGGGIGTPERAADYISGQWARAYDLPDMPVDGVLIGTAVMTAKEAHTSPAVKQLLVKTPGITDTSADADPFAPAGEKWVPSGKSVGGVSSGLSHLHADIYEVENASAACGRLLVRVMKHPEELESCLLYTSPSPRD
;
A
#
# COMPACT_ATOMS: atom_id res chain seq x y z
N MET A 1 -13.66 -35.46 16.58
CA MET A 1 -13.52 -34.26 17.43
C MET A 1 -12.13 -33.74 17.16
N SER A 2 -12.01 -32.50 16.68
CA SER A 2 -10.72 -31.84 16.47
C SER A 2 -10.05 -31.64 17.81
N ASP A 3 -8.74 -31.89 17.88
CA ASP A 3 -7.95 -31.63 19.09
C ASP A 3 -7.92 -30.11 19.34
N PRO A 4 -8.33 -29.63 20.54
CA PRO A 4 -8.32 -28.21 20.87
C PRO A 4 -6.92 -27.59 20.88
N ASN A 5 -5.86 -28.40 20.80
CA ASN A 5 -4.48 -27.91 20.71
C ASN A 5 -4.07 -27.47 19.31
N PHE A 6 -4.78 -27.88 18.28
CA PHE A 6 -4.45 -27.49 16.92
C PHE A 6 -4.90 -26.06 16.60
N PHE A 7 -4.11 -25.37 15.76
CA PHE A 7 -4.26 -23.95 15.48
C PHE A 7 -5.68 -23.55 15.02
N LEU A 8 -6.26 -24.29 14.06
CA LEU A 8 -7.60 -24.01 13.55
C LEU A 8 -8.67 -24.06 14.64
N SER A 9 -8.57 -25.02 15.55
CA SER A 9 -9.50 -25.15 16.69
C SER A 9 -9.28 -24.08 17.75
N ARG A 10 -8.03 -23.62 17.97
CA ARG A 10 -7.71 -22.54 18.91
C ARG A 10 -8.32 -21.21 18.48
N LEU A 11 -8.48 -20.97 17.16
CA LEU A 11 -9.12 -19.76 16.65
C LEU A 11 -10.54 -19.55 17.21
N ASN A 12 -11.22 -20.61 17.65
CA ASN A 12 -12.53 -20.49 18.29
C ASN A 12 -12.49 -19.69 19.60
N GLY A 13 -11.34 -19.61 20.28
CA GLY A 13 -11.12 -18.84 21.51
C GLY A 13 -10.22 -17.61 21.33
N GLU A 14 -9.63 -17.39 20.17
CA GLU A 14 -8.70 -16.31 19.90
C GLU A 14 -9.34 -15.21 19.03
N PRO A 15 -8.88 -13.93 19.15
CA PRO A 15 -9.32 -12.88 18.26
C PRO A 15 -8.99 -13.22 16.79
N HIS A 16 -10.02 -13.36 15.96
CA HIS A 16 -9.87 -13.65 14.55
C HIS A 16 -10.86 -12.88 13.69
N ALA A 17 -10.54 -12.74 12.41
CA ALA A 17 -11.43 -12.23 11.39
C ALA A 17 -11.48 -13.22 10.23
N LEU A 18 -12.65 -13.32 9.58
CA LEU A 18 -12.86 -14.14 8.40
C LEU A 18 -12.88 -13.23 7.18
N ALA A 19 -12.11 -13.55 6.13
CA ALA A 19 -11.98 -12.72 4.96
C ALA A 19 -12.28 -13.50 3.68
N PHE A 20 -13.01 -12.86 2.75
CA PHE A 20 -13.50 -13.44 1.51
C PHE A 20 -13.13 -12.59 0.31
N GLY A 21 -12.52 -13.20 -0.70
CA GLY A 21 -12.10 -12.56 -1.95
C GLY A 21 -13.24 -12.40 -2.95
N GLY A 22 -13.01 -11.55 -3.97
CA GLY A 22 -13.99 -11.27 -5.03
C GLY A 22 -13.56 -11.77 -6.40
N GLN A 23 -13.90 -11.00 -7.44
CA GLN A 23 -13.59 -11.28 -8.84
C GLN A 23 -12.08 -11.38 -9.13
N SER A 24 -11.73 -11.93 -10.28
CA SER A 24 -10.35 -12.19 -10.72
C SER A 24 -9.62 -13.22 -9.84
N THR A 25 -10.37 -14.15 -9.25
CA THR A 25 -9.85 -15.25 -8.44
C THR A 25 -10.02 -16.59 -9.15
N PRO A 26 -9.15 -17.59 -8.90
CA PRO A 26 -9.20 -18.89 -9.58
C PRO A 26 -10.29 -19.82 -9.00
N TRP A 27 -11.55 -19.33 -8.89
CA TRP A 27 -12.65 -20.08 -8.31
C TRP A 27 -12.89 -21.47 -8.93
N PRO A 28 -12.72 -21.70 -10.26
CA PRO A 28 -12.93 -23.04 -10.80
C PRO A 28 -11.90 -24.07 -10.31
N VAL A 29 -10.68 -23.61 -10.05
CA VAL A 29 -9.62 -24.46 -9.49
C VAL A 29 -9.94 -24.79 -8.03
N ALA A 30 -10.36 -23.80 -7.25
CA ALA A 30 -10.75 -24.00 -5.87
C ALA A 30 -12.02 -24.85 -5.73
N LEU A 31 -13.02 -24.67 -6.61
CA LEU A 31 -14.21 -25.53 -6.64
C LEU A 31 -13.84 -26.98 -7.00
N ALA A 32 -12.95 -27.17 -7.98
CA ALA A 32 -12.47 -28.51 -8.35
C ALA A 32 -11.70 -29.19 -7.20
N ASP A 33 -10.93 -28.45 -6.42
CA ASP A 33 -10.26 -28.95 -5.23
C ASP A 33 -11.28 -29.44 -4.17
N LEU A 34 -12.31 -28.65 -3.86
CA LEU A 34 -13.38 -29.00 -2.95
C LEU A 34 -14.19 -30.24 -3.39
N THR A 35 -14.38 -30.40 -4.70
CA THR A 35 -15.13 -31.53 -5.27
C THR A 35 -14.30 -32.83 -5.37
N ASN A 36 -13.06 -32.85 -4.90
CA ASN A 36 -12.31 -34.08 -4.65
C ASN A 36 -12.88 -34.87 -3.47
N ASP A 37 -13.63 -34.22 -2.56
CA ASP A 37 -14.42 -34.88 -1.53
C ASP A 37 -15.86 -35.13 -2.06
N PRO A 38 -16.27 -36.40 -2.30
CA PRO A 38 -17.59 -36.70 -2.84
C PRO A 38 -18.75 -36.26 -1.93
N ALA A 39 -18.58 -36.21 -0.62
CA ALA A 39 -19.61 -35.79 0.30
C ALA A 39 -19.81 -34.28 0.24
N LEU A 40 -18.71 -33.53 0.16
CA LEU A 40 -18.74 -32.08 -0.01
C LEU A 40 -19.29 -31.71 -1.40
N GLU A 41 -18.89 -32.42 -2.47
CA GLU A 41 -19.46 -32.22 -3.81
C GLU A 41 -20.99 -32.43 -3.81
N ALA A 42 -21.46 -33.51 -3.19
CA ALA A 42 -22.91 -33.79 -3.11
C ALA A 42 -23.66 -32.66 -2.38
N THR A 43 -23.10 -32.16 -1.28
CA THR A 43 -23.67 -31.03 -0.51
C THR A 43 -23.74 -29.76 -1.36
N LEU A 44 -22.65 -29.38 -2.03
CA LEU A 44 -22.60 -28.18 -2.89
C LEU A 44 -23.58 -28.28 -4.06
N ARG A 45 -23.67 -29.46 -4.71
CA ARG A 45 -24.67 -29.70 -5.77
C ARG A 45 -26.11 -29.60 -5.23
N GLY A 46 -26.35 -30.02 -4.00
CA GLY A 46 -27.64 -29.84 -3.32
C GLY A 46 -28.04 -28.38 -3.19
N HIS A 47 -27.12 -27.52 -2.73
CA HIS A 47 -27.35 -26.09 -2.60
C HIS A 47 -27.62 -25.42 -3.97
N VAL A 48 -26.83 -25.73 -5.01
CA VAL A 48 -27.07 -25.19 -6.35
C VAL A 48 -28.42 -25.66 -6.91
N ALA A 49 -28.81 -26.92 -6.71
CA ALA A 49 -30.11 -27.43 -7.17
C ALA A 49 -31.28 -26.74 -6.44
N ALA A 50 -31.14 -26.46 -5.15
CA ALA A 50 -32.12 -25.73 -4.37
C ALA A 50 -32.24 -24.26 -4.84
N ALA A 51 -31.11 -23.59 -5.07
CA ALA A 51 -31.06 -22.22 -5.62
C ALA A 51 -31.76 -22.15 -6.99
N ASN A 52 -31.43 -23.06 -7.91
CA ASN A 52 -32.07 -23.15 -9.22
C ASN A 52 -33.59 -23.39 -9.12
N THR A 53 -34.04 -24.17 -8.15
CA THR A 53 -35.48 -24.38 -7.89
C THR A 53 -36.18 -23.08 -7.49
N MET A 54 -35.51 -22.28 -6.65
CA MET A 54 -36.03 -20.96 -6.22
C MET A 54 -36.11 -19.97 -7.41
N LEU A 55 -35.25 -20.11 -8.42
CA LEU A 55 -35.21 -19.24 -9.60
C LEU A 55 -36.17 -19.67 -10.71
N ALA A 56 -36.93 -20.76 -10.55
CA ALA A 56 -37.87 -21.26 -11.56
C ALA A 56 -38.84 -20.19 -12.13
N PRO A 57 -39.36 -19.22 -11.33
CA PRO A 57 -40.25 -18.17 -11.85
C PRO A 57 -39.63 -17.26 -12.89
N VAL A 58 -38.31 -17.10 -12.92
CA VAL A 58 -37.56 -16.22 -13.84
C VAL A 58 -36.62 -16.99 -14.78
N ALA A 59 -36.64 -18.32 -14.75
CA ALA A 59 -35.71 -19.15 -15.50
C ALA A 59 -35.67 -18.86 -17.03
N ALA A 60 -36.82 -18.51 -17.64
CA ALA A 60 -36.88 -18.14 -19.05
C ALA A 60 -36.10 -16.84 -19.35
N ASP A 61 -36.21 -15.83 -18.46
CA ASP A 61 -35.50 -14.55 -18.60
C ASP A 61 -33.98 -14.74 -18.41
N LEU A 62 -33.59 -15.57 -17.42
CA LEU A 62 -32.19 -15.90 -17.21
C LEU A 62 -31.61 -16.62 -18.41
N LEU A 63 -32.31 -17.64 -18.95
CA LEU A 63 -31.88 -18.37 -20.11
C LEU A 63 -31.80 -17.47 -21.35
N ALA A 64 -32.71 -16.52 -21.54
CA ALA A 64 -32.63 -15.55 -22.63
C ALA A 64 -31.35 -14.70 -22.60
N THR A 65 -30.83 -14.43 -21.39
CA THR A 65 -29.58 -13.69 -21.21
C THR A 65 -28.36 -14.60 -21.34
N THR A 66 -28.36 -15.78 -20.72
CA THR A 66 -27.19 -16.69 -20.69
C THR A 66 -27.05 -17.53 -21.96
N GLY A 67 -28.13 -17.77 -22.70
CA GLY A 67 -28.20 -18.65 -23.86
C GLY A 67 -28.18 -20.16 -23.54
N ARG A 68 -27.88 -20.51 -22.28
CA ARG A 68 -27.84 -21.88 -21.75
C ARG A 68 -27.95 -21.85 -20.23
N ALA A 69 -28.34 -22.97 -19.63
CA ALA A 69 -28.28 -23.13 -18.19
C ALA A 69 -26.85 -23.00 -17.68
N VAL A 70 -26.68 -22.38 -16.51
CA VAL A 70 -25.40 -22.25 -15.83
C VAL A 70 -24.99 -23.61 -15.27
N ASP A 71 -23.79 -24.07 -15.58
CA ASP A 71 -23.17 -25.28 -15.04
C ASP A 71 -21.84 -24.95 -14.40
N LEU A 72 -21.86 -24.71 -13.09
CA LEU A 72 -20.66 -24.34 -12.30
C LEU A 72 -19.65 -25.49 -12.22
N PHE A 73 -20.13 -26.74 -12.17
CA PHE A 73 -19.28 -27.93 -12.02
C PHE A 73 -18.65 -28.38 -13.35
N GLY A 74 -19.16 -27.90 -14.49
CA GLY A 74 -18.60 -28.16 -15.81
C GLY A 74 -17.31 -27.37 -16.12
N PHE A 75 -16.94 -26.41 -15.28
CA PHE A 75 -15.67 -25.65 -15.39
C PHE A 75 -14.50 -26.44 -14.78
N LYS A 76 -14.21 -27.63 -15.30
CA LYS A 76 -12.95 -28.30 -14.94
C LYS A 76 -11.79 -27.41 -15.39
N PRO A 77 -10.67 -27.34 -14.61
CA PRO A 77 -9.54 -26.47 -14.94
C PRO A 77 -8.99 -26.79 -16.32
N ASN A 78 -9.43 -26.04 -17.29
CA ASN A 78 -8.93 -26.05 -18.65
C ASN A 78 -8.50 -24.62 -18.99
N PRO A 79 -7.21 -24.35 -19.26
CA PRO A 79 -6.73 -23.03 -19.61
C PRO A 79 -7.52 -22.32 -20.70
N ALA A 80 -8.03 -23.08 -21.69
CA ALA A 80 -8.87 -22.56 -22.77
C ALA A 80 -10.27 -22.09 -22.30
N ARG A 81 -10.71 -22.46 -21.10
CA ARG A 81 -12.02 -22.08 -20.52
C ARG A 81 -11.92 -21.04 -19.41
N LEU A 82 -10.71 -20.65 -18.97
CA LEU A 82 -10.54 -19.65 -17.92
C LEU A 82 -11.18 -18.30 -18.30
N GLY A 83 -11.08 -17.90 -19.57
CA GLY A 83 -11.78 -16.70 -20.06
C GLY A 83 -13.31 -16.79 -19.97
N ALA A 84 -13.89 -17.98 -20.11
CA ALA A 84 -15.33 -18.20 -19.92
C ALA A 84 -15.73 -18.21 -18.43
N ALA A 85 -14.81 -18.59 -17.54
CA ALA A 85 -15.02 -18.58 -16.10
C ALA A 85 -15.03 -17.15 -15.49
N ALA A 86 -14.45 -16.17 -16.18
CA ALA A 86 -14.49 -14.76 -15.79
C ALA A 86 -15.86 -14.11 -16.09
N ALA A 87 -16.72 -14.76 -16.91
CA ALA A 87 -18.05 -14.23 -17.21
C ALA A 87 -18.90 -14.11 -15.93
N ALA A 88 -19.48 -12.94 -15.68
CA ALA A 88 -20.24 -12.68 -14.46
C ALA A 88 -21.43 -13.62 -14.25
N THR A 89 -21.99 -14.16 -15.36
CA THR A 89 -23.08 -15.15 -15.31
C THR A 89 -22.71 -16.45 -14.59
N VAL A 90 -21.43 -16.73 -14.40
CA VAL A 90 -20.95 -17.94 -13.71
C VAL A 90 -20.03 -17.59 -12.54
N SER A 91 -19.28 -16.50 -12.64
CA SER A 91 -18.26 -16.18 -11.63
C SER A 91 -18.85 -15.66 -10.32
N VAL A 92 -19.98 -14.92 -10.38
CA VAL A 92 -20.60 -14.37 -9.18
C VAL A 92 -21.11 -15.50 -8.27
N GLU A 93 -21.85 -16.46 -8.82
CA GLU A 93 -22.32 -17.61 -8.07
C GLU A 93 -21.19 -18.60 -7.77
N GLY A 94 -20.28 -18.85 -8.72
CA GLY A 94 -19.17 -19.79 -8.58
C GLY A 94 -18.21 -19.44 -7.45
N ILE A 95 -17.89 -18.17 -7.27
CA ILE A 95 -17.06 -17.68 -6.16
C ILE A 95 -17.81 -17.88 -4.82
N ALA A 96 -19.10 -17.50 -4.76
CA ALA A 96 -19.90 -17.67 -3.56
C ALA A 96 -20.02 -19.15 -3.16
N LEU A 97 -20.25 -20.05 -4.12
CA LEU A 97 -20.30 -21.49 -3.91
C LEU A 97 -18.96 -22.05 -3.40
N THR A 98 -17.85 -21.57 -3.96
CA THR A 98 -16.50 -21.97 -3.52
C THR A 98 -16.25 -21.54 -2.07
N GLN A 99 -16.66 -20.33 -1.70
CA GLN A 99 -16.54 -19.81 -0.33
C GLN A 99 -17.43 -20.61 0.65
N LEU A 100 -18.62 -20.98 0.24
CA LEU A 100 -19.48 -21.89 1.03
C LEU A 100 -18.78 -23.24 1.27
N GLY A 101 -18.23 -23.84 0.22
CA GLY A 101 -17.51 -25.11 0.34
C GLY A 101 -16.31 -25.01 1.30
N ALA A 102 -15.56 -23.92 1.24
CA ALA A 102 -14.44 -23.69 2.14
C ALA A 102 -14.89 -23.52 3.61
N LEU A 103 -16.05 -22.87 3.85
CA LEU A 103 -16.64 -22.75 5.19
C LEU A 103 -17.11 -24.10 5.73
N ILE A 104 -17.76 -24.93 4.90
CA ILE A 104 -18.23 -26.28 5.30
C ILE A 104 -17.02 -27.15 5.67
N ASP A 105 -15.99 -27.17 4.84
CA ASP A 105 -14.78 -27.95 5.07
C ASP A 105 -14.05 -27.48 6.35
N ALA A 106 -13.85 -26.17 6.53
CA ALA A 106 -13.23 -25.60 7.73
C ALA A 106 -14.02 -25.95 9.02
N ALA A 107 -15.35 -25.94 8.94
CA ALA A 107 -16.20 -26.34 10.05
C ALA A 107 -16.03 -27.84 10.39
N GLY A 108 -15.94 -28.69 9.37
CA GLY A 108 -15.64 -30.12 9.55
C GLY A 108 -14.27 -30.37 10.17
N LEU A 109 -13.29 -29.48 9.94
CA LEU A 109 -11.94 -29.53 10.48
C LEU A 109 -11.79 -28.84 11.86
N GLY A 110 -12.86 -28.23 12.40
CA GLY A 110 -12.89 -27.74 13.78
C GLY A 110 -13.01 -26.24 13.99
N LEU A 111 -13.18 -25.43 12.92
CA LEU A 111 -13.52 -24.02 13.06
C LEU A 111 -15.03 -23.86 13.29
N ASP A 112 -15.44 -23.41 14.47
CA ASP A 112 -16.85 -23.21 14.78
C ASP A 112 -17.38 -21.88 14.22
N VAL A 113 -17.65 -21.87 12.91
CA VAL A 113 -18.17 -20.68 12.21
C VAL A 113 -19.48 -20.16 12.80
N ALA A 114 -20.29 -21.05 13.37
CA ALA A 114 -21.63 -20.71 13.87
C ALA A 114 -21.59 -20.00 15.23
N ASN A 115 -20.75 -20.46 16.16
CA ASN A 115 -20.78 -20.01 17.56
C ASN A 115 -19.61 -19.12 17.95
N THR A 116 -18.55 -19.04 17.14
CA THR A 116 -17.45 -18.08 17.39
C THR A 116 -17.91 -16.65 17.13
N ALA A 117 -17.23 -15.70 17.78
CA ALA A 117 -17.46 -14.27 17.59
C ALA A 117 -16.23 -13.64 16.91
N PRO A 118 -16.09 -13.74 15.57
CA PRO A 118 -15.00 -13.07 14.88
C PRO A 118 -15.07 -11.56 15.12
N VAL A 119 -13.89 -10.94 15.25
CA VAL A 119 -13.75 -9.47 15.39
C VAL A 119 -14.38 -8.77 14.19
N ALA A 120 -14.20 -9.36 13.00
CA ALA A 120 -14.82 -8.90 11.77
C ALA A 120 -15.06 -10.05 10.79
N VAL A 121 -16.07 -9.89 9.93
CA VAL A 121 -16.26 -10.72 8.73
C VAL A 121 -16.16 -9.79 7.54
N LEU A 122 -15.10 -9.95 6.73
CA LEU A 122 -14.72 -9.04 5.68
C LEU A 122 -14.96 -9.64 4.30
N GLY A 123 -15.73 -8.96 3.48
CA GLY A 123 -15.88 -9.28 2.06
C GLY A 123 -15.21 -8.23 1.19
N HIS A 124 -14.24 -8.61 0.36
CA HIS A 124 -13.68 -7.74 -0.67
C HIS A 124 -14.51 -7.87 -1.93
N SER A 125 -15.10 -6.76 -2.40
CA SER A 125 -15.94 -6.78 -3.60
C SER A 125 -17.04 -7.86 -3.46
N GLN A 126 -17.15 -8.77 -4.40
CA GLN A 126 -18.09 -9.88 -4.39
C GLN A 126 -17.95 -10.83 -3.18
N GLY A 127 -16.80 -10.85 -2.51
CA GLY A 127 -16.62 -11.62 -1.26
C GLY A 127 -17.60 -11.25 -0.15
N VAL A 128 -18.35 -10.17 -0.29
CA VAL A 128 -19.46 -9.80 0.57
C VAL A 128 -20.52 -10.91 0.65
N LEU A 129 -20.71 -11.71 -0.41
CA LEU A 129 -21.65 -12.84 -0.40
C LEU A 129 -21.21 -13.92 0.60
N GLY A 130 -19.92 -14.28 0.62
CA GLY A 130 -19.35 -15.18 1.64
C GLY A 130 -19.49 -14.62 3.05
N ALA A 131 -19.24 -13.32 3.23
CA ALA A 131 -19.44 -12.65 4.51
C ALA A 131 -20.90 -12.69 4.97
N HIS A 132 -21.86 -12.53 4.07
CA HIS A 132 -23.29 -12.70 4.36
C HIS A 132 -23.66 -14.13 4.73
N MET A 133 -23.06 -15.14 4.10
CA MET A 133 -23.23 -16.55 4.48
C MET A 133 -22.79 -16.80 5.93
N VAL A 134 -21.64 -16.30 6.35
CA VAL A 134 -21.20 -16.37 7.76
C VAL A 134 -22.24 -15.74 8.68
N ASN A 135 -22.78 -14.58 8.34
CA ASN A 135 -23.76 -13.89 9.17
C ASN A 135 -25.08 -14.68 9.32
N VAL A 136 -25.56 -15.35 8.25
CA VAL A 136 -26.77 -16.18 8.36
C VAL A 136 -26.50 -17.48 9.09
N ILE A 137 -25.34 -18.11 8.92
CA ILE A 137 -24.91 -19.29 9.69
C ILE A 137 -24.88 -18.99 11.18
N ARG A 138 -24.29 -17.89 11.59
CA ARG A 138 -24.22 -17.46 12.99
C ARG A 138 -25.59 -17.17 13.59
N LYS A 139 -26.51 -16.57 12.83
CA LYS A 139 -27.87 -16.30 13.25
C LYS A 139 -28.68 -17.59 13.41
N ALA A 140 -28.43 -18.58 12.56
CA ALA A 140 -29.13 -19.86 12.57
C ALA A 140 -28.56 -20.86 13.60
N GLY A 141 -27.29 -20.67 14.02
CA GLY A 141 -26.59 -21.53 14.97
C GLY A 141 -25.94 -22.78 14.36
N SER A 142 -26.14 -23.04 13.06
CA SER A 142 -25.41 -24.05 12.30
C SER A 142 -25.51 -23.80 10.79
N ILE A 143 -24.64 -24.44 10.00
CA ILE A 143 -24.70 -24.38 8.53
C ILE A 143 -25.97 -25.01 8.01
N GLU A 144 -26.39 -26.17 8.56
CA GLU A 144 -27.60 -26.89 8.18
C GLU A 144 -28.86 -26.06 8.45
N ALA A 145 -28.93 -25.41 9.62
CA ALA A 145 -30.06 -24.55 9.96
C ALA A 145 -30.12 -23.29 9.08
N ALA A 146 -28.99 -22.84 8.56
CA ALA A 146 -28.89 -21.71 7.61
C ALA A 146 -29.17 -22.11 6.14
N GLY A 147 -29.33 -23.40 5.83
CA GLY A 147 -29.33 -23.93 4.46
C GLY A 147 -30.23 -23.16 3.51
N GLN A 148 -31.51 -22.91 3.88
CA GLN A 148 -32.42 -22.16 3.01
C GLN A 148 -31.95 -20.71 2.73
N GLN A 149 -31.36 -20.03 3.73
CA GLN A 149 -30.84 -18.67 3.52
C GLN A 149 -29.57 -18.66 2.68
N ILE A 150 -28.75 -19.71 2.76
CA ILE A 150 -27.58 -19.93 1.92
C ILE A 150 -28.01 -20.14 0.46
N ASP A 151 -29.02 -21.01 0.23
CA ASP A 151 -29.58 -21.24 -1.11
C ASP A 151 -30.14 -19.94 -1.74
N GLU A 152 -30.83 -19.12 -0.93
CA GLU A 152 -31.30 -17.80 -1.35
C GLU A 152 -30.13 -16.85 -1.73
N ILE A 153 -29.01 -16.87 -0.98
CA ILE A 153 -27.83 -16.04 -1.31
C ILE A 153 -27.21 -16.51 -2.63
N LEU A 154 -27.11 -17.82 -2.87
CA LEU A 154 -26.61 -18.36 -4.16
C LEU A 154 -27.54 -17.98 -5.32
N ALA A 155 -28.86 -18.10 -5.14
CA ALA A 155 -29.84 -17.67 -6.14
C ALA A 155 -29.71 -16.17 -6.46
N ILE A 156 -29.56 -15.32 -5.43
CA ILE A 156 -29.34 -13.88 -5.61
C ILE A 156 -28.00 -13.63 -6.33
N ALA A 157 -26.95 -14.41 -6.06
CA ALA A 157 -25.66 -14.31 -6.75
C ALA A 157 -25.81 -14.55 -8.27
N GLU A 158 -26.60 -15.57 -8.68
CA GLU A 158 -26.91 -15.78 -10.09
C GLU A 158 -27.68 -14.59 -10.70
N LEU A 159 -28.73 -14.10 -10.00
CA LEU A 159 -29.49 -12.92 -10.46
C LEU A 159 -28.58 -11.71 -10.69
N ILE A 160 -27.64 -11.43 -9.77
CA ILE A 160 -26.67 -10.33 -9.87
C ILE A 160 -25.80 -10.49 -11.12
N GLY A 161 -25.23 -11.69 -11.33
CA GLY A 161 -24.36 -11.99 -12.47
C GLY A 161 -25.06 -11.86 -13.81
N VAL A 162 -26.30 -12.37 -13.90
CA VAL A 162 -27.11 -12.32 -15.13
C VAL A 162 -27.61 -10.90 -15.41
N ALA A 163 -28.12 -10.17 -14.41
CA ALA A 163 -28.57 -8.78 -14.55
C ALA A 163 -27.43 -7.87 -15.00
N GLY A 164 -26.24 -8.00 -14.37
CA GLY A 164 -25.05 -7.26 -14.77
C GLY A 164 -24.64 -7.56 -16.20
N THR A 165 -24.65 -8.83 -16.61
CA THR A 165 -24.32 -9.25 -17.99
C THR A 165 -25.32 -8.68 -19.01
N ARG A 166 -26.60 -8.67 -18.70
CA ARG A 166 -27.63 -8.05 -19.54
C ARG A 166 -27.35 -6.56 -19.73
N LYS A 167 -27.08 -5.85 -18.64
CA LYS A 167 -26.76 -4.43 -18.68
C LYS A 167 -25.48 -4.13 -19.46
N ALA A 168 -24.42 -4.93 -19.28
CA ALA A 168 -23.18 -4.76 -20.03
C ALA A 168 -23.38 -4.91 -21.55
N ARG A 169 -24.27 -5.80 -22.00
CA ARG A 169 -24.65 -5.93 -23.41
C ARG A 169 -25.42 -4.69 -23.92
N GLU A 170 -26.35 -4.19 -23.13
CA GLU A 170 -27.09 -2.95 -23.45
C GLU A 170 -26.15 -1.76 -23.61
N LEU A 171 -25.11 -1.68 -22.79
CA LEU A 171 -24.09 -0.64 -22.84
C LEU A 171 -23.06 -0.88 -23.96
N ALA A 172 -23.13 -2.00 -24.67
CA ALA A 172 -22.16 -2.41 -25.69
C ALA A 172 -20.70 -2.32 -25.19
N LEU A 173 -20.44 -2.86 -23.97
CA LEU A 173 -19.12 -2.93 -23.36
C LEU A 173 -18.27 -4.03 -24.03
N THR A 174 -18.17 -4.02 -25.36
CA THR A 174 -17.30 -4.92 -26.09
C THR A 174 -15.93 -4.27 -26.23
N ALA A 175 -14.89 -4.98 -25.83
CA ALA A 175 -13.51 -4.52 -25.98
C ALA A 175 -13.20 -4.26 -27.47
N GLN A 176 -13.11 -2.99 -27.86
CA GLN A 176 -12.63 -2.59 -29.18
C GLN A 176 -11.09 -2.55 -29.24
N HIS A 177 -10.42 -2.58 -28.07
CA HIS A 177 -8.98 -2.63 -27.94
C HIS A 177 -8.55 -3.99 -27.40
N ALA A 178 -7.59 -4.65 -28.05
CA ALA A 178 -7.08 -5.94 -27.63
C ALA A 178 -6.57 -5.87 -26.18
N GLY A 179 -7.24 -6.64 -25.28
CA GLY A 179 -6.87 -6.75 -23.87
C GLY A 179 -7.54 -5.76 -22.90
N ALA A 180 -8.21 -4.72 -23.39
CA ALA A 180 -8.92 -3.80 -22.50
C ALA A 180 -10.22 -4.43 -21.98
N THR A 181 -10.44 -4.35 -20.66
CA THR A 181 -11.67 -4.78 -19.97
C THR A 181 -12.33 -3.59 -19.29
N PRO A 182 -13.57 -3.69 -18.78
CA PRO A 182 -14.23 -2.58 -18.11
C PRO A 182 -13.71 -2.27 -16.71
N MET A 183 -12.61 -2.90 -16.26
CA MET A 183 -11.96 -2.58 -15.01
C MET A 183 -10.43 -2.56 -15.14
N LEU A 184 -9.81 -1.53 -14.56
CA LEU A 184 -8.37 -1.27 -14.61
C LEU A 184 -7.80 -1.11 -13.18
N SER A 185 -6.88 -1.97 -12.79
CA SER A 185 -6.09 -1.83 -11.57
C SER A 185 -5.02 -0.74 -11.77
N VAL A 186 -4.92 0.19 -10.82
CA VAL A 186 -3.97 1.31 -10.80
C VAL A 186 -3.20 1.26 -9.49
N ARG A 187 -1.94 0.82 -9.53
CA ARG A 187 -1.07 0.74 -8.36
C ARG A 187 0.04 1.79 -8.45
N GLY A 188 0.34 2.46 -7.33
CA GLY A 188 1.35 3.52 -7.26
C GLY A 188 0.82 4.91 -7.62
N ALA A 189 -0.51 5.11 -7.54
CA ALA A 189 -1.15 6.42 -7.70
C ALA A 189 -2.15 6.66 -6.58
N THR A 190 -2.13 7.85 -6.00
CA THR A 190 -3.11 8.28 -4.99
C THR A 190 -4.47 8.57 -5.63
N LYS A 191 -5.54 8.53 -4.83
CA LYS A 191 -6.89 8.87 -5.28
C LYS A 191 -6.93 10.20 -6.04
N ARG A 192 -6.29 11.26 -5.51
CA ARG A 192 -6.22 12.58 -6.16
C ARG A 192 -5.54 12.52 -7.53
N GLN A 193 -4.44 11.77 -7.65
CA GLN A 193 -3.75 11.60 -8.93
C GLN A 193 -4.62 10.89 -9.96
N VAL A 194 -5.31 9.84 -9.55
CA VAL A 194 -6.27 9.10 -10.38
C VAL A 194 -7.40 10.02 -10.86
N GLU A 195 -8.01 10.79 -9.96
CA GLU A 195 -9.10 11.73 -10.30
C GLU A 195 -8.64 12.80 -11.30
N VAL A 196 -7.42 13.34 -11.12
CA VAL A 196 -6.85 14.32 -12.06
C VAL A 196 -6.59 13.68 -13.42
N LEU A 197 -6.05 12.47 -13.49
CA LEU A 197 -5.85 11.77 -14.77
C LEU A 197 -7.18 11.46 -15.46
N ALA A 198 -8.17 10.98 -14.73
CA ALA A 198 -9.50 10.71 -15.27
C ALA A 198 -10.14 11.98 -15.86
N SER A 199 -9.96 13.13 -15.22
CA SER A 199 -10.46 14.42 -15.73
C SER A 199 -9.78 14.90 -17.01
N ARG A 200 -8.61 14.36 -17.35
CA ARG A 200 -7.86 14.69 -18.58
C ARG A 200 -8.27 13.83 -19.77
N VAL A 201 -9.02 12.74 -19.55
CA VAL A 201 -9.49 11.87 -20.64
C VAL A 201 -10.41 12.67 -21.56
N PRO A 202 -10.10 12.80 -22.86
CA PRO A 202 -10.88 13.62 -23.76
C PRO A 202 -12.17 12.91 -24.18
N ASN A 203 -13.30 13.62 -24.07
CA ASN A 203 -14.63 13.17 -24.52
C ASN A 203 -14.96 11.72 -24.07
N PRO A 204 -14.94 11.41 -22.76
CA PRO A 204 -15.21 10.07 -22.29
C PRO A 204 -16.66 9.68 -22.63
N ARG A 205 -16.86 8.41 -23.01
CA ARG A 205 -18.17 7.86 -23.32
C ARG A 205 -19.06 7.78 -22.08
N GLY A 206 -18.44 7.61 -20.91
CA GLY A 206 -19.13 7.57 -19.62
C GLY A 206 -18.22 7.89 -18.46
N PRO A 207 -18.71 7.76 -17.21
CA PRO A 207 -17.91 8.03 -16.04
C PRO A 207 -16.78 7.01 -15.88
N ILE A 208 -15.56 7.47 -15.65
CA ILE A 208 -14.47 6.68 -15.07
C ILE A 208 -14.61 6.80 -13.56
N SER A 209 -14.96 5.69 -12.90
CA SER A 209 -15.22 5.68 -11.46
C SER A 209 -14.13 4.90 -10.72
N ILE A 210 -13.72 5.36 -9.54
CA ILE A 210 -12.95 4.54 -8.63
C ILE A 210 -13.88 3.51 -8.02
N ALA A 211 -13.79 2.28 -8.49
CA ALA A 211 -14.62 1.15 -8.07
C ALA A 211 -14.20 0.61 -6.70
N VAL A 212 -12.87 0.47 -6.50
CA VAL A 212 -12.30 -0.08 -5.28
C VAL A 212 -11.09 0.76 -4.85
N THR A 213 -11.00 1.03 -3.56
CA THR A 213 -9.81 1.58 -2.90
C THR A 213 -9.19 0.49 -2.03
N ASN A 214 -8.10 -0.12 -2.50
CA ASN A 214 -7.38 -1.17 -1.78
C ASN A 214 -6.40 -0.60 -0.74
N SER A 215 -5.79 0.55 -1.04
CA SER A 215 -4.92 1.32 -0.15
C SER A 215 -4.85 2.77 -0.64
N SER A 216 -4.12 3.64 0.03
CA SER A 216 -3.92 5.05 -0.35
C SER A 216 -3.37 5.23 -1.77
N ASN A 217 -2.69 4.21 -2.32
CA ASN A 217 -2.06 4.23 -3.64
C ASN A 217 -2.38 3.01 -4.52
N ASN A 218 -3.43 2.28 -4.20
CA ASN A 218 -3.88 1.11 -4.97
C ASN A 218 -5.39 1.17 -5.16
N HIS A 219 -5.81 1.45 -6.38
CA HIS A 219 -7.21 1.64 -6.77
C HIS A 219 -7.57 0.73 -7.93
N VAL A 220 -8.86 0.46 -8.07
CA VAL A 220 -9.42 -0.16 -9.28
C VAL A 220 -10.41 0.81 -9.87
N LEU A 221 -10.26 1.09 -11.17
CA LEU A 221 -11.19 1.92 -11.93
C LEU A 221 -12.19 1.03 -12.65
N SER A 222 -13.40 1.55 -12.83
CA SER A 222 -14.42 0.97 -13.69
C SER A 222 -14.95 2.00 -14.67
N GLY A 223 -15.26 1.57 -15.90
CA GLY A 223 -15.73 2.43 -16.98
C GLY A 223 -15.83 1.70 -18.29
N TYR A 224 -16.02 2.46 -19.36
CA TYR A 224 -15.92 1.92 -20.72
C TYR A 224 -14.47 1.55 -21.03
N PRO A 225 -14.20 0.39 -21.66
CA PRO A 225 -12.83 -0.04 -21.99
C PRO A 225 -12.03 0.99 -22.78
N GLU A 226 -12.65 1.69 -23.72
CA GLU A 226 -12.04 2.77 -24.51
C GLU A 226 -11.64 3.98 -23.67
N ASP A 227 -12.45 4.35 -22.66
CA ASP A 227 -12.15 5.46 -21.74
C ASP A 227 -11.00 5.09 -20.80
N LEU A 228 -10.96 3.83 -20.33
CA LEU A 228 -9.86 3.32 -19.52
C LEU A 228 -8.55 3.22 -20.33
N ALA A 229 -8.63 2.89 -21.63
CA ALA A 229 -7.45 2.94 -22.51
C ALA A 229 -6.96 4.38 -22.71
N ALA A 230 -7.86 5.35 -22.83
CA ALA A 230 -7.48 6.75 -22.88
C ALA A 230 -6.86 7.25 -21.55
N PHE A 231 -7.35 6.79 -20.41
CA PHE A 231 -6.73 7.03 -19.10
C PHE A 231 -5.29 6.51 -19.05
N GLU A 232 -5.03 5.30 -19.56
CA GLU A 232 -3.68 4.73 -19.63
C GLU A 232 -2.73 5.62 -20.43
N VAL A 233 -3.20 6.18 -21.55
CA VAL A 233 -2.43 7.13 -22.35
C VAL A 233 -2.10 8.40 -21.55
N GLU A 234 -3.06 8.96 -20.81
CA GLU A 234 -2.82 10.15 -19.98
C GLU A 234 -1.84 9.86 -18.83
N ALA A 235 -1.93 8.68 -18.20
CA ALA A 235 -0.97 8.24 -17.19
C ALA A 235 0.45 8.11 -17.76
N GLY A 236 0.58 7.58 -18.98
CA GLY A 236 1.87 7.49 -19.69
C GLY A 236 2.48 8.87 -20.03
N LYS A 237 1.65 9.83 -20.45
CA LYS A 237 2.09 11.23 -20.68
C LYS A 237 2.61 11.86 -19.38
N GLU A 238 1.87 11.67 -18.28
CA GLU A 238 2.27 12.22 -16.98
C GLU A 238 3.55 11.55 -16.48
N HIS A 239 3.69 10.23 -16.57
CA HIS A 239 4.93 9.52 -16.24
C HIS A 239 6.13 10.13 -16.98
N LYS A 240 6.01 10.30 -18.30
CA LYS A 240 7.08 10.91 -19.11
C LYS A 240 7.41 12.34 -18.67
N ARG A 241 6.39 13.15 -18.34
CA ARG A 241 6.60 14.50 -17.81
C ARG A 241 7.40 14.47 -16.50
N GLN A 242 7.04 13.58 -15.58
CA GLN A 242 7.71 13.44 -14.29
C GLN A 242 9.15 12.94 -14.45
N GLN A 243 9.36 11.98 -15.35
CA GLN A 243 10.70 11.49 -15.69
C GLN A 243 11.59 12.62 -16.20
N THR A 244 11.09 13.46 -17.11
CA THR A 244 11.84 14.62 -17.60
C THR A 244 12.24 15.57 -16.48
N LEU A 245 11.31 15.91 -15.56
CA LEU A 245 11.60 16.76 -14.41
C LEU A 245 12.67 16.17 -13.47
N ARG A 246 12.70 14.86 -13.35
CA ARG A 246 13.70 14.13 -12.54
C ARG A 246 15.07 14.13 -13.25
N ASP A 247 15.11 13.82 -14.54
CA ASP A 247 16.34 13.73 -15.33
C ASP A 247 17.03 15.10 -15.44
N GLU A 248 16.25 16.16 -15.61
CA GLU A 248 16.73 17.55 -15.60
C GLU A 248 17.06 18.07 -14.20
N LYS A 249 16.87 17.26 -13.16
CA LYS A 249 17.08 17.66 -11.75
C LYS A 249 16.31 18.94 -11.38
N VAL A 250 15.09 19.08 -11.89
CA VAL A 250 14.17 20.14 -11.48
C VAL A 250 13.60 19.83 -10.09
N ARG A 251 13.34 18.56 -9.82
CA ARG A 251 12.96 18.04 -8.51
C ARG A 251 13.41 16.59 -8.33
N GLY A 252 13.51 16.16 -7.08
CA GLY A 252 13.80 14.78 -6.69
C GLY A 252 12.55 13.99 -6.30
N GLY A 253 12.77 12.92 -5.52
CA GLY A 253 11.73 11.98 -5.08
C GLY A 253 11.39 10.93 -6.13
N ALA A 254 10.44 10.07 -5.81
CA ALA A 254 9.97 9.03 -6.71
C ALA A 254 9.29 9.62 -7.95
N VAL A 255 9.57 9.03 -9.11
CA VAL A 255 8.90 9.41 -10.36
C VAL A 255 7.53 8.76 -10.38
N PHE A 256 6.49 9.54 -10.59
CA PHE A 256 5.15 9.01 -10.82
C PHE A 256 5.17 8.01 -11.99
N GLY A 257 4.78 6.78 -11.71
CA GLY A 257 4.78 5.70 -12.69
C GLY A 257 3.89 4.56 -12.20
N PRO A 258 2.55 4.69 -12.34
CA PRO A 258 1.65 3.67 -11.85
C PRO A 258 1.76 2.39 -12.68
N VAL A 259 1.60 1.27 -12.01
CA VAL A 259 1.41 -0.03 -12.69
C VAL A 259 -0.06 -0.17 -13.02
N LEU A 260 -0.36 -0.32 -14.29
CA LEU A 260 -1.70 -0.45 -14.84
C LEU A 260 -1.92 -1.87 -15.33
N GLU A 261 -3.04 -2.48 -14.93
CA GLU A 261 -3.35 -3.87 -15.28
C GLU A 261 -4.87 -4.05 -15.42
N TYR A 262 -5.32 -4.48 -16.60
CA TYR A 262 -6.74 -4.80 -16.80
C TYR A 262 -7.11 -6.08 -16.06
N LEU A 263 -8.22 -6.02 -15.33
CA LEU A 263 -8.73 -7.19 -14.63
C LEU A 263 -9.49 -8.09 -15.59
N GLU A 264 -9.38 -9.40 -15.42
CA GLU A 264 -10.14 -10.41 -16.21
C GLU A 264 -11.60 -10.46 -15.76
N VAL A 265 -12.36 -9.40 -16.08
CA VAL A 265 -13.79 -9.28 -15.74
C VAL A 265 -14.58 -8.78 -16.93
N THR A 266 -15.88 -9.10 -16.95
CA THR A 266 -16.78 -8.75 -18.07
C THR A 266 -17.71 -7.59 -17.76
N LEU A 267 -17.73 -7.12 -16.50
CA LEU A 267 -18.59 -6.03 -16.04
C LEU A 267 -17.76 -4.90 -15.43
N PRO A 268 -18.21 -3.65 -15.53
CA PRO A 268 -17.71 -2.53 -14.72
C PRO A 268 -18.32 -2.59 -13.32
N PHE A 269 -17.90 -3.58 -12.51
CA PHE A 269 -18.37 -3.69 -11.12
C PHE A 269 -18.12 -2.41 -10.33
N HIS A 270 -18.96 -2.16 -9.34
CA HIS A 270 -18.89 -0.99 -8.45
C HIS A 270 -18.95 0.34 -9.21
N SER A 271 -19.82 0.41 -10.23
CA SER A 271 -19.96 1.55 -11.10
C SER A 271 -21.39 2.05 -11.20
N PRO A 272 -21.61 3.37 -11.31
CA PRO A 272 -22.92 3.92 -11.62
C PRO A 272 -23.55 3.36 -12.91
N LEU A 273 -22.75 2.85 -13.82
CA LEU A 273 -23.20 2.19 -15.04
C LEU A 273 -24.06 0.93 -14.78
N MET A 274 -23.95 0.34 -13.59
CA MET A 274 -24.66 -0.87 -13.19
C MET A 274 -25.96 -0.60 -12.39
N ALA A 275 -26.37 0.63 -12.20
CA ALA A 275 -27.54 0.97 -11.38
C ALA A 275 -28.81 0.22 -11.84
N ASP A 276 -29.10 0.19 -13.15
CA ASP A 276 -30.27 -0.50 -13.69
C ASP A 276 -30.18 -2.03 -13.51
N ALA A 277 -28.97 -2.60 -13.47
CA ALA A 277 -28.76 -4.03 -13.20
C ALA A 277 -29.16 -4.39 -11.76
N VAL A 278 -28.95 -3.50 -10.81
CA VAL A 278 -29.44 -3.66 -9.43
C VAL A 278 -30.96 -3.75 -9.42
N GLU A 279 -31.64 -2.82 -10.09
CA GLU A 279 -33.11 -2.81 -10.17
C GLU A 279 -33.65 -4.07 -10.88
N GLN A 280 -32.98 -4.52 -11.92
CA GLN A 280 -33.35 -5.76 -12.62
C GLN A 280 -33.22 -6.99 -11.72
N ALA A 281 -32.13 -7.10 -10.95
CA ALA A 281 -31.94 -8.20 -9.99
C ALA A 281 -33.03 -8.18 -8.91
N VAL A 282 -33.39 -7.00 -8.40
CA VAL A 282 -34.50 -6.83 -7.43
C VAL A 282 -35.85 -7.24 -8.02
N ALA A 283 -36.14 -6.87 -9.27
CA ALA A 283 -37.39 -7.23 -9.92
C ALA A 283 -37.52 -8.76 -10.10
N TRP A 284 -36.44 -9.45 -10.46
CA TRP A 284 -36.42 -10.91 -10.54
C TRP A 284 -36.53 -11.57 -9.18
N ALA A 285 -35.84 -11.03 -8.17
CA ALA A 285 -35.94 -11.52 -6.80
C ALA A 285 -37.37 -11.42 -6.23
N HIS A 286 -38.05 -10.31 -6.53
CA HIS A 286 -39.47 -10.15 -6.17
C HIS A 286 -40.35 -11.25 -6.81
N ALA A 287 -40.15 -11.54 -8.08
CA ALA A 287 -40.85 -12.61 -8.79
C ALA A 287 -40.59 -14.00 -8.17
N CYS A 288 -39.39 -14.22 -7.59
CA CYS A 288 -39.02 -15.43 -6.86
C CYS A 288 -39.50 -15.45 -5.40
N GLY A 289 -40.12 -14.38 -4.90
CA GLY A 289 -40.57 -14.26 -3.52
C GLY A 289 -39.47 -13.94 -2.52
N PHE A 290 -38.30 -13.47 -2.98
CA PHE A 290 -37.21 -13.05 -2.10
C PHE A 290 -37.46 -11.65 -1.51
N LYS A 291 -36.80 -11.33 -0.41
CA LYS A 291 -36.88 -10.00 0.20
C LYS A 291 -36.11 -8.99 -0.67
N GLU A 292 -36.84 -8.02 -1.24
CA GLU A 292 -36.27 -6.97 -2.09
C GLU A 292 -35.14 -6.20 -1.41
N THR A 293 -35.29 -5.85 -0.11
CA THR A 293 -34.28 -5.12 0.65
C THR A 293 -32.94 -5.85 0.70
N ARG A 294 -32.97 -7.17 0.93
CA ARG A 294 -31.77 -8.01 0.96
C ARG A 294 -31.11 -8.09 -0.42
N THR A 295 -31.93 -8.36 -1.45
CA THR A 295 -31.40 -8.44 -2.81
C THR A 295 -30.79 -7.11 -3.25
N ARG A 296 -31.46 -6.00 -2.98
CA ARG A 296 -30.95 -4.65 -3.28
C ARG A 296 -29.63 -4.39 -2.59
N GLU A 297 -29.52 -4.70 -1.30
CA GLU A 297 -28.30 -4.56 -0.53
C GLU A 297 -27.14 -5.36 -1.18
N LEU A 298 -27.31 -6.66 -1.40
CA LEU A 298 -26.28 -7.52 -2.00
C LEU A 298 -25.94 -7.11 -3.44
N ALA A 299 -26.93 -6.80 -4.27
CA ALA A 299 -26.72 -6.38 -5.64
C ALA A 299 -26.00 -5.02 -5.71
N ALA A 300 -26.37 -4.08 -4.84
CA ALA A 300 -25.71 -2.78 -4.80
C ALA A 300 -24.26 -2.90 -4.30
N GLU A 301 -23.98 -3.74 -3.31
CA GLU A 301 -22.62 -3.97 -2.82
C GLU A 301 -21.72 -4.62 -3.88
N VAL A 302 -22.26 -5.48 -4.75
CA VAL A 302 -21.48 -6.14 -5.80
C VAL A 302 -21.36 -5.31 -7.07
N LEU A 303 -22.43 -4.60 -7.49
CA LEU A 303 -22.50 -3.97 -8.80
C LEU A 303 -22.28 -2.44 -8.77
N LEU A 304 -22.70 -1.75 -7.70
CA LEU A 304 -22.87 -0.31 -7.72
C LEU A 304 -21.98 0.43 -6.73
N ASN A 305 -21.93 -0.03 -5.47
CA ASN A 305 -21.29 0.72 -4.40
C ASN A 305 -19.77 0.66 -4.48
N HIS A 306 -19.11 1.79 -4.25
CA HIS A 306 -17.66 1.84 -4.05
C HIS A 306 -17.22 0.96 -2.89
N VAL A 307 -16.14 0.20 -3.07
CA VAL A 307 -15.52 -0.62 -2.03
C VAL A 307 -14.32 0.12 -1.45
N ASP A 308 -14.46 0.62 -0.23
CA ASP A 308 -13.32 1.12 0.54
C ASP A 308 -12.74 0.01 1.41
N TRP A 309 -11.88 -0.82 0.80
CA TRP A 309 -11.25 -1.95 1.48
C TRP A 309 -10.29 -1.47 2.57
N ALA A 310 -9.51 -0.42 2.27
CA ALA A 310 -8.58 0.15 3.23
C ALA A 310 -9.28 0.61 4.51
N ALA A 311 -10.42 1.32 4.39
CA ALA A 311 -11.20 1.75 5.54
C ALA A 311 -11.79 0.58 6.32
N ARG A 312 -12.27 -0.48 5.65
CA ARG A 312 -12.81 -1.68 6.32
C ARG A 312 -11.74 -2.41 7.13
N VAL A 313 -10.54 -2.62 6.57
CA VAL A 313 -9.42 -3.25 7.28
C VAL A 313 -8.94 -2.36 8.43
N LYS A 314 -8.83 -1.05 8.23
CA LYS A 314 -8.45 -0.09 9.27
C LYS A 314 -9.43 -0.12 10.45
N ALA A 315 -10.72 -0.08 10.20
CA ALA A 315 -11.75 -0.16 11.24
C ALA A 315 -11.64 -1.46 12.05
N MET A 316 -11.36 -2.60 11.40
CA MET A 316 -11.10 -3.86 12.08
C MET A 316 -9.87 -3.77 13.00
N LEU A 317 -8.76 -3.22 12.50
CA LEU A 317 -7.52 -3.07 13.30
C LEU A 317 -7.69 -2.15 14.49
N GLU A 318 -8.54 -1.11 14.37
CA GLU A 318 -8.85 -0.18 15.47
C GLU A 318 -9.78 -0.78 16.53
N SER A 319 -10.54 -1.85 16.19
CA SER A 319 -11.51 -2.49 17.10
C SER A 319 -10.89 -3.47 18.08
N CYS A 320 -9.62 -3.85 17.92
CA CYS A 320 -8.95 -4.85 18.76
C CYS A 320 -7.45 -4.59 18.91
N ASP A 321 -6.73 -5.45 19.64
CA ASP A 321 -5.27 -5.46 19.64
C ASP A 321 -4.77 -6.21 18.39
N PRO A 322 -4.22 -5.51 17.38
CA PRO A 322 -3.81 -6.16 16.13
C PRO A 322 -2.73 -7.25 16.33
N SER A 323 -1.89 -7.12 17.35
CA SER A 323 -0.82 -8.10 17.61
C SER A 323 -1.33 -9.47 18.07
N LYS A 324 -2.61 -9.55 18.45
CA LYS A 324 -3.30 -10.80 18.83
C LYS A 324 -4.25 -11.31 17.77
N LEU A 325 -4.54 -10.49 16.75
CA LEU A 325 -5.52 -10.80 15.71
C LEU A 325 -4.95 -11.80 14.69
N TRP A 326 -5.79 -12.74 14.28
CA TRP A 326 -5.60 -13.59 13.11
C TRP A 326 -6.62 -13.24 12.03
N ILE A 327 -6.19 -13.20 10.78
CA ILE A 327 -7.08 -13.08 9.63
C ILE A 327 -7.03 -14.40 8.88
N VAL A 328 -8.18 -15.05 8.72
CA VAL A 328 -8.34 -16.30 7.95
C VAL A 328 -8.87 -15.95 6.58
N ASP A 329 -8.04 -16.13 5.54
CA ASP A 329 -8.37 -15.86 4.15
C ASP A 329 -8.97 -17.10 3.49
N PHE A 330 -10.27 -17.06 3.21
CA PHE A 330 -10.99 -18.14 2.53
C PHE A 330 -10.93 -18.06 1.01
N GLY A 331 -10.21 -17.09 0.45
CA GLY A 331 -10.03 -16.96 -0.99
C GLY A 331 -11.32 -16.71 -1.78
N PRO A 332 -11.42 -17.29 -3.00
CA PRO A 332 -10.54 -18.27 -3.67
C PRO A 332 -9.18 -17.69 -4.05
N GLY A 333 -8.14 -18.51 -3.91
CA GLY A 333 -6.74 -18.10 -4.14
C GLY A 333 -6.19 -17.14 -3.08
N ASN A 334 -5.01 -16.56 -3.32
CA ASN A 334 -4.26 -15.76 -2.35
C ASN A 334 -4.23 -14.25 -2.65
N THR A 335 -5.10 -13.76 -3.51
CA THR A 335 -5.14 -12.33 -3.90
C THR A 335 -5.48 -11.45 -2.70
N LEU A 336 -6.43 -11.89 -1.86
CA LEU A 336 -6.87 -11.13 -0.71
C LEU A 336 -5.78 -11.02 0.35
N GLY A 337 -5.05 -12.10 0.62
CA GLY A 337 -3.90 -12.09 1.53
C GLY A 337 -2.84 -11.05 1.13
N LYS A 338 -2.58 -10.88 -0.18
CA LYS A 338 -1.67 -9.85 -0.71
C LYS A 338 -2.21 -8.43 -0.51
N LEU A 339 -3.52 -8.22 -0.72
CA LEU A 339 -4.16 -6.91 -0.52
C LEU A 339 -4.18 -6.53 0.96
N ILE A 340 -4.49 -7.48 1.85
CA ILE A 340 -4.44 -7.30 3.30
C ILE A 340 -3.01 -7.05 3.76
N GLY A 341 -2.03 -7.80 3.25
CA GLY A 341 -0.63 -7.75 3.66
C GLY A 341 -0.05 -6.33 3.65
N ASN A 342 -0.38 -5.53 2.64
CA ASN A 342 0.04 -4.13 2.55
C ASN A 342 -0.58 -3.23 3.64
N LEU A 343 -1.81 -3.54 4.09
CA LEU A 343 -2.54 -2.74 5.08
C LEU A 343 -2.18 -3.08 6.53
N ILE A 344 -1.72 -4.31 6.76
CA ILE A 344 -1.39 -4.81 8.10
C ILE A 344 0.12 -4.83 8.39
N GLN A 345 0.94 -4.39 7.44
CA GLN A 345 2.38 -4.34 7.62
C GLN A 345 2.74 -3.53 8.87
N GLY A 346 3.60 -4.08 9.71
CA GLY A 346 4.02 -3.42 10.96
C GLY A 346 3.05 -3.49 12.12
N THR A 347 1.89 -4.15 11.97
CA THR A 347 0.85 -4.23 13.03
C THR A 347 0.99 -5.43 13.95
N GLY A 348 1.71 -6.48 13.54
CA GLY A 348 1.82 -7.75 14.27
C GLY A 348 0.66 -8.72 14.00
N VAL A 349 -0.26 -8.39 13.09
CA VAL A 349 -1.38 -9.28 12.69
C VAL A 349 -0.84 -10.54 12.04
N GLY A 350 -1.43 -11.69 12.34
CA GLY A 350 -1.21 -12.93 11.60
C GLY A 350 -2.22 -13.10 10.47
N VAL A 351 -1.77 -13.59 9.31
CA VAL A 351 -2.65 -13.99 8.20
C VAL A 351 -2.40 -15.45 7.90
N VAL A 352 -3.46 -16.20 7.76
CA VAL A 352 -3.41 -17.60 7.35
C VAL A 352 -4.28 -17.82 6.13
N GLU A 353 -3.74 -18.54 5.15
CA GLU A 353 -4.45 -18.95 3.95
C GLU A 353 -5.29 -20.19 4.28
N ALA A 354 -6.55 -20.15 3.90
CA ALA A 354 -7.54 -21.22 4.09
C ALA A 354 -8.39 -21.44 2.80
N ALA A 355 -7.84 -21.04 1.65
CA ALA A 355 -8.52 -21.10 0.37
C ALA A 355 -8.62 -22.52 -0.19
N THR A 356 -7.62 -23.39 0.05
CA THR A 356 -7.57 -24.76 -0.43
C THR A 356 -7.80 -25.78 0.68
N MET A 357 -8.24 -26.99 0.33
CA MET A 357 -8.39 -28.10 1.30
C MET A 357 -7.05 -28.45 1.97
N ALA A 358 -5.95 -28.38 1.23
CA ALA A 358 -4.61 -28.64 1.77
C ALA A 358 -4.21 -27.63 2.84
N GLU A 359 -4.45 -26.34 2.62
CA GLU A 359 -4.20 -25.27 3.60
C GLU A 359 -5.03 -25.47 4.87
N ARG A 360 -6.34 -25.69 4.74
CA ARG A 360 -7.22 -25.94 5.89
C ARG A 360 -6.85 -27.20 6.65
N SER A 361 -6.52 -28.27 5.95
CA SER A 361 -6.02 -29.51 6.56
C SER A 361 -4.71 -29.27 7.33
N ALA A 362 -3.78 -28.51 6.76
CA ALA A 362 -2.53 -28.15 7.45
C ALA A 362 -2.81 -27.36 8.74
N LEU A 363 -3.70 -26.36 8.70
CA LEU A 363 -4.09 -25.57 9.88
C LEU A 363 -4.77 -26.42 10.94
N SER A 364 -5.53 -27.45 10.55
CA SER A 364 -6.25 -28.35 11.47
C SER A 364 -5.38 -29.35 12.20
N THR A 365 -4.09 -29.50 11.80
CA THR A 365 -3.10 -30.38 12.42
C THR A 365 -1.87 -29.63 12.94
N MET A 366 -1.82 -28.30 12.77
CA MET A 366 -0.71 -27.45 13.20
C MET A 366 -0.79 -27.16 14.70
N GLU A 367 0.27 -27.52 15.45
CA GLU A 367 0.40 -27.22 16.87
C GLU A 367 0.99 -25.84 17.16
N ASP A 368 1.97 -25.44 16.35
CA ASP A 368 2.63 -24.14 16.47
C ASP A 368 1.80 -23.01 15.83
N GLU A 369 2.01 -21.77 16.29
CA GLU A 369 1.42 -20.61 15.63
C GLU A 369 2.15 -20.30 14.31
N PRO A 370 1.40 -19.94 13.23
CA PRO A 370 1.99 -19.39 12.03
C PRO A 370 2.75 -18.08 12.29
N VAL A 371 3.62 -17.71 11.38
CA VAL A 371 4.41 -16.47 11.50
C VAL A 371 3.51 -15.25 11.36
N ARG A 372 3.59 -14.35 12.33
CA ARG A 372 2.90 -13.05 12.30
C ARG A 372 3.70 -12.00 11.52
N THR A 373 3.06 -10.96 11.05
CA THR A 373 3.75 -9.78 10.52
C THR A 373 4.59 -9.11 11.62
N GLN A 374 5.60 -8.34 11.22
CA GLN A 374 6.37 -7.55 12.20
C GLN A 374 5.44 -6.61 12.98
N ASN A 375 5.72 -6.41 14.26
CA ASN A 375 5.06 -5.39 15.07
C ASN A 375 6.04 -4.22 15.28
N TRP A 376 5.85 -3.15 14.50
CA TRP A 376 6.74 -1.99 14.56
C TRP A 376 6.59 -1.16 15.85
N LYS A 377 5.51 -1.33 16.60
CA LYS A 377 5.38 -0.75 17.95
C LYS A 377 6.48 -1.20 18.90
N THR A 378 7.11 -2.35 18.64
CA THR A 378 8.26 -2.84 19.44
C THR A 378 9.49 -1.94 19.34
N PHE A 379 9.59 -1.14 18.26
CA PHE A 379 10.67 -0.16 18.06
C PHE A 379 10.32 1.23 18.58
N ALA A 380 9.11 1.43 19.11
CA ALA A 380 8.70 2.73 19.66
C ALA A 380 9.62 3.19 20.79
N PRO A 381 9.96 4.48 20.83
CA PRO A 381 10.76 5.04 21.92
C PRO A 381 10.03 4.88 23.26
N LYS A 382 10.80 4.69 24.34
CA LYS A 382 10.27 4.64 25.70
C LYS A 382 10.74 5.87 26.45
N VAL A 383 9.81 6.55 27.13
CA VAL A 383 10.16 7.63 28.07
C VAL A 383 10.52 7.00 29.40
N LEU A 384 11.73 7.26 29.88
CA LEU A 384 12.23 6.84 31.19
C LEU A 384 12.22 8.06 32.10
N HIS A 385 11.37 8.05 33.12
CA HIS A 385 11.36 9.07 34.17
C HIS A 385 12.51 8.81 35.15
N THR A 386 13.45 9.74 35.24
CA THR A 386 14.59 9.62 36.14
C THR A 386 14.67 10.85 37.10
N PRO A 387 15.34 10.74 38.23
CA PRO A 387 15.53 11.90 39.12
C PRO A 387 16.24 13.09 38.46
N ALA A 388 17.01 12.84 37.39
CA ALA A 388 17.71 13.86 36.62
C ALA A 388 16.87 14.40 35.42
N GLY A 389 15.59 14.01 35.31
CA GLY A 389 14.69 14.37 34.24
C GLY A 389 14.35 13.17 33.32
N ASP A 390 13.45 13.41 32.38
CA ASP A 390 12.98 12.40 31.44
C ASP A 390 14.05 12.09 30.41
N LYS A 391 14.19 10.81 30.07
CA LYS A 391 15.10 10.32 29.03
C LYS A 391 14.33 9.49 28.00
N ILE A 392 14.68 9.64 26.74
CA ILE A 392 14.14 8.81 25.66
C ILE A 392 15.05 7.58 25.50
N ARG A 393 14.46 6.39 25.56
CA ARG A 393 15.14 5.13 25.31
C ARG A 393 14.80 4.60 23.91
N THR A 394 15.81 4.39 23.07
CA THR A 394 15.76 3.75 21.77
C THR A 394 16.91 2.75 21.66
N LYS A 395 16.97 2.00 20.57
CA LYS A 395 18.11 1.12 20.29
C LYS A 395 19.44 1.90 20.18
N PHE A 396 19.38 3.13 19.63
CA PHE A 396 20.54 4.03 19.59
C PHE A 396 21.03 4.40 21.00
N THR A 397 20.12 4.76 21.90
CA THR A 397 20.49 5.14 23.27
C THR A 397 21.01 3.95 24.07
N ASP A 398 20.47 2.75 23.84
CA ASP A 398 20.97 1.52 24.48
C ASP A 398 22.39 1.18 24.00
N LEU A 399 22.69 1.41 22.73
CA LEU A 399 24.01 1.19 22.16
C LEU A 399 25.04 2.21 22.64
N THR A 400 24.67 3.47 22.73
CA THR A 400 25.60 4.60 22.88
C THR A 400 25.65 5.18 24.28
N GLY A 401 24.63 4.95 25.09
CA GLY A 401 24.40 5.64 26.37
C GLY A 401 24.08 7.14 26.20
N LYS A 402 23.81 7.61 25.00
CA LYS A 402 23.61 9.03 24.66
C LYS A 402 22.20 9.27 24.14
N PRO A 403 21.70 10.53 24.18
CA PRO A 403 20.41 10.88 23.58
C PRO A 403 20.32 10.49 22.08
N PRO A 404 19.10 10.26 21.53
CA PRO A 404 18.93 9.78 20.16
C PRO A 404 19.07 10.89 19.10
N VAL A 405 19.98 11.83 19.34
CA VAL A 405 20.32 12.96 18.47
C VAL A 405 21.81 12.94 18.21
N LEU A 406 22.17 12.92 16.94
CA LEU A 406 23.53 12.81 16.45
C LEU A 406 24.00 14.12 15.83
N LEU A 407 25.22 14.57 16.21
CA LEU A 407 25.94 15.63 15.51
C LEU A 407 26.70 15.00 14.33
N PRO A 408 26.46 15.44 13.07
CA PRO A 408 27.20 14.92 11.93
C PRO A 408 28.62 15.49 11.87
N GLY A 409 29.53 14.76 11.23
CA GLY A 409 30.77 15.33 10.72
C GLY A 409 30.46 16.22 9.53
N MET A 410 30.59 17.51 9.66
CA MET A 410 30.38 18.49 8.60
C MET A 410 31.71 19.17 8.26
N THR A 411 32.12 19.05 7.00
CA THR A 411 33.29 19.74 6.48
C THR A 411 32.88 20.96 5.67
N PRO A 412 33.66 22.04 5.65
CA PRO A 412 34.91 22.32 6.38
C PRO A 412 34.68 23.01 7.74
N THR A 413 33.47 23.39 8.09
CA THR A 413 33.16 24.34 9.19
C THR A 413 32.94 23.71 10.55
N THR A 414 32.97 22.37 10.66
CA THR A 414 32.66 21.64 11.89
C THR A 414 33.69 20.55 12.24
N VAL A 415 34.85 20.55 11.57
CA VAL A 415 35.99 19.71 11.97
C VAL A 415 36.76 20.28 13.16
N ASP A 416 36.25 21.36 13.75
CA ASP A 416 36.87 22.02 14.91
C ASP A 416 36.61 21.18 16.16
N PRO A 417 37.66 20.84 16.94
CA PRO A 417 37.49 19.99 18.12
C PRO A 417 36.57 20.60 19.17
N GLU A 418 36.35 21.91 19.16
CA GLU A 418 35.57 22.62 20.16
C GLU A 418 34.08 22.32 20.07
N ILE A 419 33.47 22.23 18.85
CA ILE A 419 32.06 21.85 18.72
C ILE A 419 31.84 20.37 19.08
N VAL A 420 32.82 19.51 18.77
CA VAL A 420 32.81 18.11 19.17
C VAL A 420 32.88 17.97 20.68
N ALA A 421 33.79 18.74 21.31
CA ALA A 421 33.93 18.79 22.77
C ALA A 421 32.67 19.37 23.42
N ALA A 422 32.08 20.44 22.87
CA ALA A 422 30.86 21.05 23.39
C ALA A 422 29.67 20.04 23.31
N ALA A 423 29.48 19.35 22.19
CA ALA A 423 28.48 18.33 22.07
C ALA A 423 28.69 17.15 23.05
N ALA A 424 29.94 16.70 23.21
CA ALA A 424 30.31 15.66 24.16
C ALA A 424 30.07 16.08 25.62
N ASN A 425 30.43 17.32 25.97
CA ASN A 425 30.21 17.89 27.30
C ASN A 425 28.71 18.11 27.61
N ALA A 426 27.91 18.43 26.58
CA ALA A 426 26.45 18.49 26.68
C ALA A 426 25.79 17.11 26.73
N GLY A 427 26.58 16.04 26.65
CA GLY A 427 26.08 14.68 26.74
C GLY A 427 25.63 14.04 25.46
N TYR A 428 25.79 14.73 24.31
CA TYR A 428 25.45 14.20 23.00
C TYR A 428 26.58 13.39 22.36
N TRP A 429 26.27 12.66 21.32
CA TRP A 429 27.23 11.91 20.56
C TRP A 429 27.90 12.77 19.47
N ALA A 430 29.21 12.80 19.48
CA ALA A 430 30.04 13.45 18.49
C ALA A 430 31.25 12.56 18.14
N GLY A 431 31.11 11.68 17.17
CA GLY A 431 32.15 10.74 16.72
C GLY A 431 31.75 9.26 16.85
N LEU A 432 32.33 8.37 16.03
CA LEU A 432 31.89 6.99 15.88
C LEU A 432 32.95 5.98 16.35
N PRO A 433 32.72 5.19 17.44
CA PRO A 433 33.43 3.95 17.66
C PRO A 433 32.78 2.75 16.95
N TYR A 434 31.73 2.93 16.12
CA TYR A 434 31.02 1.90 15.41
C TYR A 434 31.14 2.08 13.89
N VAL A 435 30.96 1.00 13.15
CA VAL A 435 30.89 1.08 11.68
C VAL A 435 29.56 1.74 11.29
N GLY A 436 29.66 2.87 10.62
CA GLY A 436 28.53 3.65 10.13
C GLY A 436 28.49 3.71 8.62
N PHE A 437 27.30 3.57 8.04
CA PHE A 437 27.03 3.79 6.62
C PHE A 437 26.00 4.89 6.45
N LYS A 438 26.17 5.68 5.37
CA LYS A 438 25.28 6.80 5.02
C LYS A 438 24.67 6.57 3.64
N PRO A 439 23.69 5.65 3.50
CA PRO A 439 23.04 5.44 2.21
C PRO A 439 22.03 6.55 1.89
N GLY A 440 21.97 6.97 0.62
CA GLY A 440 21.03 7.95 0.10
C GLY A 440 20.13 7.40 -1.03
N THR A 441 20.17 6.08 -1.28
CA THR A 441 19.30 5.42 -2.28
C THR A 441 18.82 4.07 -1.74
N VAL A 442 17.67 3.58 -2.25
CA VAL A 442 17.13 2.26 -1.89
C VAL A 442 18.15 1.15 -2.14
N ALA A 443 18.88 1.20 -3.27
CA ALA A 443 19.91 0.21 -3.58
C ALA A 443 21.04 0.19 -2.54
N GLN A 444 21.53 1.36 -2.12
CA GLN A 444 22.55 1.48 -1.08
C GLN A 444 22.05 0.99 0.28
N ILE A 445 20.80 1.29 0.66
CA ILE A 445 20.20 0.80 1.90
C ILE A 445 20.20 -0.74 1.90
N ARG A 446 19.76 -1.37 0.80
CA ARG A 446 19.76 -2.83 0.65
C ARG A 446 21.15 -3.44 0.68
N GLN A 447 22.17 -2.74 0.16
CA GLN A 447 23.57 -3.17 0.33
C GLN A 447 24.00 -3.16 1.81
N VAL A 448 23.63 -2.11 2.57
CA VAL A 448 23.93 -2.06 4.01
C VAL A 448 23.19 -3.16 4.77
N VAL A 449 21.94 -3.45 4.41
CA VAL A 449 21.18 -4.59 4.97
C VAL A 449 21.89 -5.92 4.68
N ALA A 450 22.39 -6.12 3.47
CA ALA A 450 23.16 -7.33 3.12
C ALA A 450 24.46 -7.43 3.92
N ILE A 451 25.20 -6.33 4.07
CA ILE A 451 26.40 -6.27 4.92
C ILE A 451 26.06 -6.62 6.36
N ALA A 452 25.00 -6.01 6.93
CA ALA A 452 24.60 -6.26 8.31
C ALA A 452 24.26 -7.72 8.56
N LYS A 453 23.56 -8.39 7.62
CA LYS A 453 23.29 -9.83 7.69
C LYS A 453 24.57 -10.67 7.66
N ALA A 454 25.54 -10.29 6.83
CA ALA A 454 26.79 -11.03 6.68
C ALA A 454 27.72 -10.91 7.90
N VAL A 455 27.65 -9.80 8.65
CA VAL A 455 28.53 -9.55 9.79
C VAL A 455 27.85 -9.70 11.15
N ALA A 456 26.64 -10.23 11.19
CA ALA A 456 25.92 -10.44 12.44
C ALA A 456 26.75 -11.33 13.40
N PRO A 457 26.81 -11.00 14.71
CA PRO A 457 26.01 -10.03 15.45
C PRO A 457 26.61 -8.61 15.54
N THR A 458 27.65 -8.28 14.74
CA THR A 458 28.28 -6.95 14.78
C THR A 458 27.28 -5.86 14.50
N THR A 459 27.18 -4.88 15.41
CA THR A 459 26.24 -3.76 15.27
C THR A 459 26.70 -2.78 14.19
N ILE A 460 25.80 -2.44 13.28
CA ILE A 460 25.98 -1.46 12.21
C ILE A 460 25.04 -0.27 12.47
N LEU A 461 25.60 0.93 12.41
CA LEU A 461 24.80 2.16 12.42
C LEU A 461 24.52 2.58 10.99
N MET A 462 23.27 2.66 10.61
CA MET A 462 22.82 3.09 9.29
C MET A 462 22.09 4.43 9.39
N GLN A 463 22.71 5.46 8.82
CA GLN A 463 22.13 6.78 8.71
C GLN A 463 21.56 6.94 7.29
N VAL A 464 20.26 6.84 7.16
CA VAL A 464 19.56 7.12 5.90
C VAL A 464 19.47 8.63 5.72
N GLU A 465 19.91 9.13 4.56
CA GLU A 465 19.89 10.56 4.26
C GLU A 465 19.08 10.87 3.02
N GLY A 466 18.06 11.72 3.20
CA GLY A 466 17.21 12.21 2.12
C GLY A 466 17.78 13.42 1.39
N GLY A 467 17.11 13.78 0.30
CA GLY A 467 17.51 14.86 -0.60
C GLY A 467 17.32 16.27 -0.03
N SER A 468 16.57 16.46 1.03
CA SER A 468 16.43 17.76 1.72
C SER A 468 17.62 18.11 2.61
N ALA A 469 18.71 17.34 2.57
CA ALA A 469 19.91 17.61 3.35
C ALA A 469 20.64 18.86 2.85
N GLY A 470 21.09 19.71 3.74
CA GLY A 470 22.05 20.76 3.43
C GLY A 470 23.43 20.15 3.17
N GLY A 471 24.19 20.72 2.24
CA GLY A 471 25.43 20.14 1.76
C GLY A 471 25.21 19.12 0.63
N HIS A 472 26.11 18.14 0.52
CA HIS A 472 25.93 17.06 -0.47
C HIS A 472 24.66 16.27 -0.16
N HIS A 473 23.84 16.07 -1.20
CA HIS A 473 22.54 15.40 -1.04
C HIS A 473 22.25 14.43 -2.19
N SER A 474 21.33 13.50 -1.96
CA SER A 474 20.73 12.68 -3.00
C SER A 474 19.53 13.39 -3.62
N TRP A 475 18.96 12.83 -4.69
CA TRP A 475 17.68 13.28 -5.26
C TRP A 475 16.52 12.35 -4.83
N GLU A 476 16.71 11.56 -3.75
CA GLU A 476 15.69 10.67 -3.19
C GLU A 476 15.02 11.33 -1.98
N SER A 477 13.73 11.13 -1.82
CA SER A 477 13.00 11.55 -0.62
C SER A 477 13.39 10.68 0.59
N LEU A 478 13.57 11.27 1.76
CA LEU A 478 13.83 10.51 2.99
C LEU A 478 12.67 9.57 3.31
N ASP A 479 11.45 10.06 3.17
CA ASP A 479 10.25 9.29 3.44
C ASP A 479 10.09 8.13 2.45
N ASP A 480 10.36 8.34 1.14
CA ASP A 480 10.36 7.28 0.13
C ASP A 480 11.42 6.21 0.43
N LEU A 481 12.63 6.63 0.83
CA LEU A 481 13.70 5.71 1.23
C LEU A 481 13.28 4.83 2.40
N LEU A 482 12.70 5.44 3.43
CA LEU A 482 12.28 4.73 4.63
C LEU A 482 11.07 3.83 4.36
N THR A 483 10.01 4.33 3.72
CA THR A 483 8.81 3.53 3.43
C THR A 483 9.12 2.31 2.57
N SER A 484 10.07 2.45 1.63
CA SER A 484 10.46 1.37 0.73
C SER A 484 11.35 0.29 1.36
N THR A 485 12.00 0.58 2.50
CA THR A 485 13.05 -0.31 3.03
C THR A 485 12.89 -0.64 4.52
N TYR A 486 11.97 -0.01 5.22
CA TYR A 486 11.85 -0.11 6.69
C TYR A 486 11.71 -1.54 7.19
N ALA A 487 10.84 -2.33 6.59
CA ALA A 487 10.63 -3.73 6.98
C ALA A 487 11.92 -4.56 6.83
N GLU A 488 12.68 -4.34 5.75
CA GLU A 488 13.95 -5.02 5.50
C GLU A 488 15.01 -4.63 6.55
N VAL A 489 15.07 -3.35 6.90
CA VAL A 489 15.99 -2.82 7.92
C VAL A 489 15.63 -3.36 9.30
N ARG A 490 14.35 -3.34 9.67
CA ARG A 490 13.87 -3.82 10.98
C ARG A 490 13.93 -5.34 11.14
N ALA A 491 14.06 -6.09 10.05
CA ALA A 491 14.34 -7.52 10.09
C ALA A 491 15.78 -7.82 10.54
N CYS A 492 16.70 -6.84 10.51
CA CYS A 492 18.08 -7.01 10.96
C CYS A 492 18.25 -6.54 12.40
N SER A 493 18.39 -7.48 13.34
CA SER A 493 18.52 -7.18 14.78
C SER A 493 19.78 -6.37 15.13
N ASN A 494 20.83 -6.42 14.32
CA ASN A 494 22.09 -5.71 14.49
C ASN A 494 22.19 -4.37 13.74
N LEU A 495 21.10 -3.88 13.11
CA LEU A 495 21.04 -2.54 12.55
C LEU A 495 20.46 -1.53 13.56
N VAL A 496 21.11 -0.37 13.68
CA VAL A 496 20.59 0.83 14.36
C VAL A 496 20.28 1.86 13.29
N LEU A 497 19.02 2.28 13.20
CA LEU A 497 18.51 3.15 12.15
C LEU A 497 18.50 4.61 12.61
N VAL A 498 19.20 5.46 11.89
CA VAL A 498 19.22 6.92 12.11
C VAL A 498 18.71 7.60 10.84
N ALA A 499 17.82 8.59 10.99
CA ALA A 499 17.31 9.42 9.90
C ALA A 499 18.04 10.77 9.85
N GLY A 500 18.36 11.24 8.65
CA GLY A 500 18.99 12.54 8.42
C GLY A 500 18.52 13.19 7.12
N GLY A 501 18.69 14.50 7.03
CA GLY A 501 18.24 15.32 5.90
C GLY A 501 16.89 16.02 6.18
N GLY A 502 16.92 17.37 6.22
CA GLY A 502 15.73 18.18 6.45
C GLY A 502 15.20 18.18 7.88
N ILE A 503 15.89 17.56 8.84
CA ILE A 503 15.50 17.52 10.26
C ILE A 503 16.18 18.69 10.98
N GLY A 504 15.45 19.78 11.15
CA GLY A 504 15.99 21.02 11.74
C GLY A 504 15.21 21.53 12.96
N THR A 505 14.09 20.91 13.33
CA THR A 505 13.27 21.31 14.48
C THR A 505 13.01 20.14 15.42
N PRO A 506 12.73 20.43 16.72
CA PRO A 506 12.38 19.40 17.69
C PRO A 506 11.16 18.55 17.29
N GLU A 507 10.15 19.19 16.69
CA GLU A 507 8.91 18.55 16.26
C GLU A 507 9.21 17.51 15.17
N ARG A 508 9.99 17.91 14.15
CA ARG A 508 10.38 16.99 13.07
C ARG A 508 11.26 15.84 13.57
N ALA A 509 12.14 16.11 14.53
CA ALA A 509 12.92 15.07 15.20
C ALA A 509 12.03 14.09 15.98
N ALA A 510 11.05 14.61 16.71
CA ALA A 510 10.09 13.81 17.46
C ALA A 510 9.22 12.93 16.52
N ASP A 511 8.78 13.46 15.39
CA ASP A 511 7.99 12.72 14.38
C ASP A 511 8.75 11.49 13.88
N TYR A 512 10.04 11.62 13.54
CA TYR A 512 10.85 10.48 13.11
C TYR A 512 11.14 9.50 14.24
N ILE A 513 11.52 9.97 15.41
CA ILE A 513 11.84 9.10 16.55
C ILE A 513 10.59 8.34 17.01
N SER A 514 9.42 8.98 17.03
CA SER A 514 8.15 8.32 17.37
C SER A 514 7.59 7.46 16.23
N GLY A 515 7.97 7.72 14.98
CA GLY A 515 7.45 7.07 13.80
C GLY A 515 6.17 7.70 13.23
N GLN A 516 5.65 8.77 13.85
CA GLN A 516 4.37 9.39 13.46
C GLN A 516 4.40 10.00 12.05
N TRP A 517 5.57 10.33 11.52
CA TRP A 517 5.75 10.81 10.15
C TRP A 517 5.11 9.87 9.10
N ALA A 518 5.11 8.54 9.35
CA ALA A 518 4.57 7.53 8.43
C ALA A 518 3.04 7.59 8.26
N ARG A 519 2.33 8.23 9.20
CA ARG A 519 0.87 8.40 9.15
C ARG A 519 0.40 9.23 7.94
N ALA A 520 1.27 10.12 7.43
CA ALA A 520 1.00 10.88 6.20
C ALA A 520 0.87 9.98 4.94
N TYR A 521 1.34 8.74 5.04
CA TYR A 521 1.31 7.71 3.99
C TYR A 521 0.31 6.59 4.30
N ASP A 522 -0.57 6.76 5.29
CA ASP A 522 -1.50 5.75 5.81
C ASP A 522 -0.80 4.48 6.29
N LEU A 523 0.43 4.61 6.78
CA LEU A 523 1.23 3.52 7.34
C LEU A 523 1.20 3.55 8.88
N PRO A 524 1.42 2.41 9.55
CA PRO A 524 1.67 2.37 10.99
C PRO A 524 2.88 3.23 11.37
N ASP A 525 2.97 3.62 12.66
CA ASP A 525 4.14 4.34 13.15
C ASP A 525 5.44 3.58 12.82
N MET A 526 6.40 4.28 12.22
CA MET A 526 7.70 3.75 11.77
C MET A 526 8.84 4.46 12.53
N PRO A 527 9.06 4.16 13.82
CA PRO A 527 10.05 4.85 14.63
C PRO A 527 11.48 4.57 14.15
N VAL A 528 12.34 5.61 14.17
CA VAL A 528 13.78 5.47 14.00
C VAL A 528 14.48 5.48 15.35
N ASP A 529 15.71 4.94 15.41
CA ASP A 529 16.46 4.82 16.67
C ASP A 529 17.15 6.13 17.07
N GLY A 530 17.35 7.03 16.11
CA GLY A 530 17.93 8.36 16.31
C GLY A 530 17.79 9.25 15.09
N VAL A 531 18.10 10.53 15.25
CA VAL A 531 18.09 11.53 14.18
C VAL A 531 19.41 12.26 14.11
N LEU A 532 19.77 12.71 12.90
CA LEU A 532 20.94 13.52 12.64
C LEU A 532 20.51 14.95 12.28
N ILE A 533 21.02 15.92 13.04
CA ILE A 533 20.73 17.35 12.85
C ILE A 533 21.99 18.04 12.33
N GLY A 534 21.97 18.50 11.07
CA GLY A 534 23.07 19.13 10.37
C GLY A 534 23.05 20.65 10.46
N THR A 535 22.49 21.30 9.43
CA THR A 535 22.56 22.77 9.21
C THR A 535 22.13 23.61 10.42
N ALA A 536 21.11 23.16 11.17
CA ALA A 536 20.64 23.87 12.35
C ALA A 536 21.74 24.04 13.41
N VAL A 537 22.62 23.04 13.59
CA VAL A 537 23.71 23.08 14.57
C VAL A 537 24.81 24.07 14.17
N MET A 538 24.94 24.42 12.88
CA MET A 538 25.88 25.45 12.44
C MET A 538 25.59 26.83 13.06
N THR A 539 24.37 27.07 13.50
CA THR A 539 23.96 28.33 14.17
C THR A 539 24.24 28.35 15.69
N ALA A 540 24.63 27.18 16.26
CA ALA A 540 24.94 27.08 17.67
C ALA A 540 26.11 28.05 18.08
N LYS A 541 26.13 28.50 19.33
CA LYS A 541 27.19 29.40 19.82
C LYS A 541 28.57 28.77 19.70
N GLU A 542 28.64 27.47 19.96
CA GLU A 542 29.84 26.64 20.00
C GLU A 542 30.34 26.25 18.57
N ALA A 543 29.53 26.45 17.54
CA ALA A 543 29.98 26.25 16.18
C ALA A 543 30.88 27.39 15.71
N HIS A 544 32.03 27.08 15.12
CA HIS A 544 32.99 28.05 14.56
C HIS A 544 32.54 28.68 13.25
N THR A 545 31.32 28.42 12.83
CA THR A 545 30.67 29.14 11.72
C THR A 545 30.74 30.64 12.01
N SER A 546 31.22 31.43 11.05
CA SER A 546 31.38 32.87 11.24
C SER A 546 30.05 33.54 11.62
N PRO A 547 30.04 34.60 12.42
CA PRO A 547 28.83 35.32 12.80
C PRO A 547 27.98 35.75 11.58
N ALA A 548 28.63 36.15 10.50
CA ALA A 548 27.95 36.54 9.27
C ALA A 548 27.20 35.35 8.63
N VAL A 549 27.81 34.17 8.60
CA VAL A 549 27.15 32.95 8.07
C VAL A 549 26.03 32.49 9.01
N LYS A 550 26.21 32.54 10.33
CA LYS A 550 25.13 32.24 11.30
C LYS A 550 23.92 33.15 11.07
N GLN A 551 24.16 34.46 10.91
CA GLN A 551 23.09 35.42 10.64
C GLN A 551 22.44 35.17 9.26
N LEU A 552 23.20 34.78 8.26
CA LEU A 552 22.69 34.43 6.94
C LEU A 552 21.78 33.19 7.02
N LEU A 553 22.22 32.13 7.69
CA LEU A 553 21.43 30.91 7.91
C LEU A 553 20.11 31.21 8.63
N VAL A 554 20.14 32.04 9.68
CA VAL A 554 18.93 32.42 10.43
C VAL A 554 17.97 33.27 9.61
N LYS A 555 18.50 34.16 8.74
CA LYS A 555 17.70 35.07 7.90
C LYS A 555 17.20 34.41 6.61
N THR A 556 17.79 33.31 6.19
CA THR A 556 17.40 32.60 4.97
C THR A 556 16.02 32.00 5.15
N PRO A 557 15.02 32.41 4.32
CA PRO A 557 13.65 31.91 4.44
C PRO A 557 13.57 30.38 4.23
N GLY A 558 14.52 29.82 3.51
CA GLY A 558 14.48 28.43 3.08
C GLY A 558 13.53 28.23 1.88
N ILE A 559 13.37 27.00 1.51
CA ILE A 559 12.51 26.62 0.39
C ILE A 559 11.08 26.61 0.91
N THR A 560 10.32 27.67 0.61
CA THR A 560 8.87 27.70 0.81
C THR A 560 8.24 27.28 -0.52
N ASP A 561 7.74 26.07 -0.61
CA ASP A 561 7.10 25.62 -1.85
C ASP A 561 5.61 25.94 -1.81
N THR A 562 5.21 26.91 -2.62
CA THR A 562 3.81 27.19 -2.95
C THR A 562 3.36 26.43 -4.20
N SER A 563 4.29 25.82 -4.95
CA SER A 563 4.01 25.13 -6.21
C SER A 563 3.74 23.63 -6.02
N ALA A 564 4.32 22.99 -4.98
CA ALA A 564 4.08 21.58 -4.70
C ALA A 564 2.62 21.29 -4.28
N ASP A 565 1.97 22.25 -3.60
CA ASP A 565 0.56 22.15 -3.24
C ASP A 565 -0.38 22.18 -4.46
N ALA A 566 0.11 22.68 -5.62
CA ALA A 566 -0.66 22.79 -6.86
C ALA A 566 -0.47 21.58 -7.80
N ASP A 567 0.66 20.87 -7.75
CA ASP A 567 0.94 19.69 -8.59
C ASP A 567 0.68 18.39 -7.81
N PRO A 568 -0.42 17.67 -8.08
CA PRO A 568 -0.75 16.43 -7.37
C PRO A 568 0.27 15.30 -7.61
N PHE A 569 1.15 15.45 -8.59
CA PHE A 569 2.20 14.47 -8.92
C PHE A 569 3.56 14.84 -8.32
N ALA A 570 3.64 15.92 -7.56
CA ALA A 570 4.84 16.24 -6.80
C ALA A 570 4.98 15.29 -5.60
N PRO A 571 6.22 14.84 -5.26
CA PRO A 571 6.45 14.09 -4.04
C PRO A 571 5.97 14.89 -2.81
N ALA A 572 5.24 14.25 -1.93
CA ALA A 572 4.75 14.90 -0.71
C ALA A 572 5.90 15.23 0.25
N GLY A 573 5.78 16.35 0.95
CA GLY A 573 6.62 16.69 2.12
C GLY A 573 8.02 17.19 1.84
N GLU A 574 8.57 17.04 0.65
CA GLU A 574 9.92 17.48 0.34
C GLU A 574 9.96 18.68 -0.61
N LYS A 575 10.94 19.56 -0.36
CA LYS A 575 11.14 20.80 -1.11
C LYS A 575 12.46 20.71 -1.86
N TRP A 576 12.41 21.01 -3.15
CA TRP A 576 13.55 20.87 -4.03
C TRP A 576 13.95 22.19 -4.65
N VAL A 577 15.27 22.46 -4.70
CA VAL A 577 15.81 23.54 -5.52
C VAL A 577 16.29 22.93 -6.83
N PRO A 578 15.77 23.36 -7.98
CA PRO A 578 16.24 22.85 -9.28
C PRO A 578 17.74 23.06 -9.45
N SER A 579 18.42 22.07 -10.04
CA SER A 579 19.86 22.10 -10.25
C SER A 579 20.29 23.36 -11.02
N GLY A 580 21.27 24.09 -10.49
CA GLY A 580 21.74 25.36 -11.04
C GLY A 580 20.86 26.57 -10.71
N LYS A 581 19.89 26.46 -9.84
CA LYS A 581 18.97 27.53 -9.43
C LYS A 581 19.16 27.89 -7.96
N SER A 582 18.55 29.02 -7.58
CA SER A 582 18.43 29.45 -6.19
C SER A 582 16.96 29.76 -5.88
N VAL A 583 16.45 29.24 -4.76
CA VAL A 583 15.07 29.46 -4.30
C VAL A 583 15.09 29.70 -2.79
N GLY A 584 14.45 30.78 -2.33
CA GLY A 584 14.36 31.12 -0.90
C GLY A 584 15.71 31.30 -0.21
N GLY A 585 16.74 31.69 -0.95
CA GLY A 585 18.11 31.85 -0.43
C GLY A 585 18.90 30.53 -0.31
N VAL A 586 18.36 29.43 -0.85
CA VAL A 586 19.07 28.15 -0.99
C VAL A 586 19.46 27.95 -2.44
N SER A 587 20.73 27.65 -2.67
CA SER A 587 21.31 27.40 -3.99
C SER A 587 21.54 25.91 -4.19
N SER A 588 21.18 25.38 -5.38
CA SER A 588 21.53 24.05 -5.83
C SER A 588 22.61 24.16 -6.89
N GLY A 589 23.75 23.52 -6.66
CA GLY A 589 24.91 23.56 -7.55
C GLY A 589 25.69 22.25 -7.52
N LEU A 590 26.88 22.28 -8.12
CA LEU A 590 27.85 21.19 -8.03
C LEU A 590 29.02 21.61 -7.15
N SER A 591 29.45 20.74 -6.27
CA SER A 591 30.70 20.87 -5.53
C SER A 591 31.91 20.64 -6.48
N HIS A 592 33.10 20.95 -6.01
CA HIS A 592 34.35 20.64 -6.72
C HIS A 592 34.57 19.13 -6.97
N LEU A 593 33.81 18.28 -6.29
CA LEU A 593 33.78 16.82 -6.50
C LEU A 593 32.69 16.38 -7.51
N HIS A 594 32.09 17.33 -8.21
CA HIS A 594 30.97 17.10 -9.15
C HIS A 594 29.75 16.39 -8.51
N ALA A 595 29.57 16.54 -7.19
CA ALA A 595 28.39 16.05 -6.48
C ALA A 595 27.39 17.18 -6.26
N ASP A 596 26.09 16.86 -6.33
CA ASP A 596 25.02 17.84 -6.06
C ASP A 596 25.09 18.32 -4.61
N ILE A 597 24.95 19.65 -4.44
CA ILE A 597 25.08 20.29 -3.13
C ILE A 597 24.04 21.40 -2.95
N TYR A 598 23.43 21.47 -1.76
CA TYR A 598 22.65 22.62 -1.32
C TYR A 598 23.48 23.51 -0.41
N GLU A 599 23.54 24.78 -0.77
CA GLU A 599 24.27 25.81 -0.04
C GLU A 599 23.37 27.02 0.20
N VAL A 600 23.66 27.78 1.27
CA VAL A 600 23.07 29.11 1.40
C VAL A 600 23.60 30.00 0.29
N GLU A 601 22.72 30.78 -0.34
CA GLU A 601 23.07 31.64 -1.47
C GLU A 601 24.13 32.67 -1.08
N ASN A 602 25.30 32.59 -1.73
CA ASN A 602 26.41 33.48 -1.57
C ASN A 602 27.32 33.44 -2.82
N ALA A 603 28.44 34.14 -2.81
CA ALA A 603 29.38 34.18 -3.94
C ALA A 603 29.97 32.79 -4.27
N SER A 604 30.22 31.93 -3.26
CA SER A 604 30.69 30.55 -3.47
C SER A 604 29.64 29.68 -4.15
N ALA A 605 28.39 29.75 -3.66
CA ALA A 605 27.26 29.04 -4.25
C ALA A 605 27.02 29.41 -5.73
N ALA A 606 27.29 30.67 -6.09
CA ALA A 606 27.24 31.13 -7.50
C ALA A 606 28.19 30.35 -8.40
N CYS A 607 29.39 29.99 -7.94
CA CYS A 607 30.33 29.16 -8.68
C CYS A 607 29.77 27.74 -8.92
N GLY A 608 29.13 27.13 -7.91
CA GLY A 608 28.47 25.81 -8.05
C GLY A 608 27.38 25.81 -9.11
N ARG A 609 26.56 26.86 -9.16
CA ARG A 609 25.52 27.02 -10.20
C ARG A 609 26.14 27.23 -11.60
N LEU A 610 27.24 28.00 -11.69
CA LEU A 610 27.96 28.18 -12.94
C LEU A 610 28.49 26.85 -13.46
N LEU A 611 29.03 25.99 -12.59
CA LEU A 611 29.48 24.64 -12.97
C LEU A 611 28.34 23.81 -13.56
N VAL A 612 27.11 23.84 -12.97
CA VAL A 612 25.94 23.15 -13.54
C VAL A 612 25.63 23.67 -14.94
N ARG A 613 25.67 24.98 -15.15
CA ARG A 613 25.41 25.61 -16.46
C ARG A 613 26.45 25.17 -17.51
N VAL A 614 27.71 25.24 -17.18
CA VAL A 614 28.82 24.83 -18.06
C VAL A 614 28.73 23.33 -18.39
N MET A 615 28.36 22.48 -17.44
CA MET A 615 28.18 21.05 -17.68
C MET A 615 27.03 20.76 -18.65
N LYS A 616 25.95 21.56 -18.59
CA LYS A 616 24.79 21.44 -19.51
C LYS A 616 25.05 22.06 -20.89
N HIS A 617 25.90 23.10 -20.95
CA HIS A 617 26.20 23.90 -22.13
C HIS A 617 27.70 24.10 -22.27
N PRO A 618 28.49 23.04 -22.64
CA PRO A 618 29.94 23.13 -22.75
C PRO A 618 30.41 24.20 -23.74
N GLU A 619 29.61 24.50 -24.74
CA GLU A 619 29.83 25.54 -25.73
C GLU A 619 29.91 26.96 -25.13
N GLU A 620 29.35 27.17 -23.95
CA GLU A 620 29.44 28.46 -23.26
C GLU A 620 30.76 28.65 -22.50
N LEU A 621 31.61 27.60 -22.40
CA LEU A 621 32.85 27.63 -21.64
C LEU A 621 33.85 28.66 -22.21
N GLU A 622 33.96 28.75 -23.51
CA GLU A 622 34.84 29.71 -24.17
C GLU A 622 34.44 31.16 -23.89
N SER A 623 33.14 31.45 -23.87
CA SER A 623 32.65 32.78 -23.56
C SER A 623 32.84 33.14 -22.08
N CYS A 624 32.70 32.17 -21.16
CA CYS A 624 32.98 32.38 -19.74
C CYS A 624 34.44 32.61 -19.42
N LEU A 625 35.34 31.87 -20.09
CA LEU A 625 36.80 32.03 -19.90
C LEU A 625 37.29 33.39 -20.40
N LEU A 626 36.71 33.94 -21.46
CA LEU A 626 37.02 35.28 -21.97
C LEU A 626 36.63 36.41 -20.98
N TYR A 627 35.60 36.19 -20.14
CA TYR A 627 35.13 37.19 -19.19
C TYR A 627 35.75 37.09 -17.79
N THR A 628 36.30 35.91 -17.40
CA THR A 628 36.78 35.64 -16.04
C THR A 628 38.30 35.52 -15.94
N SER A 629 39.01 35.51 -17.06
CA SER A 629 40.47 35.55 -17.07
C SER A 629 40.93 37.00 -16.82
N PRO A 630 41.54 37.31 -15.68
CA PRO A 630 42.20 38.59 -15.57
C PRO A 630 43.29 38.66 -16.66
N SER A 631 43.22 39.67 -17.48
CA SER A 631 44.23 39.92 -18.48
C SER A 631 45.61 39.91 -17.79
N PRO A 632 46.60 39.16 -18.29
CA PRO A 632 47.94 39.20 -17.72
C PRO A 632 48.70 40.49 -18.06
N ARG A 633 47.98 41.56 -18.32
CA ARG A 633 48.56 42.87 -18.63
C ARG A 633 47.73 43.93 -17.89
N ASP A 634 48.07 44.13 -16.63
CA ASP A 634 48.26 45.44 -15.98
C ASP A 634 48.80 45.22 -14.55
#